data_b6ef74218956349a6e1946a7a1e2ff5c
#
_entry.id   b6ef74218956349a6e1946a7a1e2ff5c
#
_cell.length_a   1.000
_cell.length_b   1.000
_cell.length_c   1.000
_cell.angle_alpha   90.00
_cell.angle_beta   90.00
_cell.angle_gamma   90.00
#
_symmetry.space_group_name_H-M   'P 1'
#
loop_
_entity.id
_entity.type
_entity.pdbx_description
1 polymer ?
#
loop_
_entity_poly.entity_id
_entity_poly.type
_entity_poly.pdbx_seq_one_letter_code
_entity_poly.pdbx_strand_id
1 'polypeptide(L)'
;MVKGGTISGCKNYATVTGTGANVGGIVGAAYYTADGQTMTIENCYNYGTVTSTAGVVGGIAGLSAANVSNCTNEADIKGNGADVAGIVAEQQNAGNVTDCTNRGAVVNTSSAYGTGGIVGWVRYNGTTANYPVKNVISVTGNTNYGAVSGGNDAGGIVGTVYNLGKINDNKNFAKTLSSGNFTAGIVGNAQFTEPAVGLENLSNSVEVKNNVSTTPFESITGSCKDLYVYINNKEYVTTENNRNAE
;
A
#
# COMPACT_ATOMS: atom_id res chain seq x y z
N MET A 1 -0.40 -18.57 15.22
CA MET A 1 0.52 -17.49 14.84
C MET A 1 1.76 -18.16 14.27
N VAL A 2 2.02 -18.02 12.97
CA VAL A 2 3.19 -18.64 12.32
C VAL A 2 4.36 -17.67 12.51
N LYS A 3 5.43 -18.15 13.10
CA LYS A 3 6.67 -17.38 13.30
C LYS A 3 7.65 -17.74 12.19
N GLY A 4 7.71 -16.89 11.17
CA GLY A 4 8.48 -17.16 9.97
C GLY A 4 7.84 -18.22 9.05
N GLY A 5 8.29 -18.30 7.83
CA GLY A 5 7.81 -19.28 6.86
C GLY A 5 7.38 -18.65 5.55
N THR A 6 7.06 -19.50 4.58
CA THR A 6 6.69 -19.09 3.23
C THR A 6 5.29 -19.55 2.89
N ILE A 7 4.46 -18.67 2.37
CA ILE A 7 3.19 -18.94 1.72
C ILE A 7 3.43 -18.74 0.22
N SER A 8 3.45 -19.80 -0.56
CA SER A 8 3.81 -19.75 -1.97
C SER A 8 2.82 -20.50 -2.86
N GLY A 9 2.56 -19.95 -4.05
CA GLY A 9 1.75 -20.58 -5.09
C GLY A 9 0.26 -20.76 -4.76
N CYS A 10 -0.24 -20.10 -3.73
CA CYS A 10 -1.63 -20.23 -3.31
C CYS A 10 -2.58 -19.51 -4.29
N LYS A 11 -3.78 -20.11 -4.49
CA LYS A 11 -4.81 -19.53 -5.35
C LYS A 11 -6.15 -19.52 -4.65
N ASN A 12 -6.79 -18.36 -4.62
CA ASN A 12 -8.17 -18.20 -4.15
C ASN A 12 -9.10 -17.97 -5.35
N TYR A 13 -10.13 -18.80 -5.48
CA TYR A 13 -11.18 -18.65 -6.49
C TYR A 13 -12.54 -18.26 -5.87
N ALA A 14 -12.64 -18.32 -4.56
CA ALA A 14 -13.90 -18.07 -3.86
C ALA A 14 -13.98 -16.62 -3.37
N THR A 15 -15.21 -16.11 -3.28
CA THR A 15 -15.47 -14.83 -2.60
C THR A 15 -15.09 -14.95 -1.12
N VAL A 16 -14.35 -13.98 -0.63
CA VAL A 16 -14.03 -13.83 0.79
C VAL A 16 -14.82 -12.64 1.35
N THR A 17 -15.62 -12.88 2.37
CA THR A 17 -16.36 -11.83 3.07
C THR A 17 -15.97 -11.84 4.53
N GLY A 18 -15.56 -10.68 5.04
CA GLY A 18 -15.13 -10.53 6.42
C GLY A 18 -15.82 -9.37 7.13
N THR A 19 -15.97 -9.49 8.44
CA THR A 19 -16.41 -8.43 9.35
C THR A 19 -15.32 -8.11 10.40
N GLY A 20 -14.17 -8.80 10.28
CA GLY A 20 -13.07 -8.68 11.25
C GLY A 20 -12.06 -7.60 10.88
N ALA A 21 -11.03 -7.49 11.70
CA ALA A 21 -10.01 -6.45 11.58
C ALA A 21 -9.14 -6.58 10.32
N ASN A 22 -8.82 -7.82 9.90
CA ASN A 22 -7.89 -8.06 8.79
C ASN A 22 -8.47 -9.11 7.83
N VAL A 23 -8.74 -8.70 6.60
CA VAL A 23 -9.33 -9.55 5.57
C VAL A 23 -8.42 -9.57 4.34
N GLY A 24 -8.05 -10.74 3.87
CA GLY A 24 -7.25 -10.92 2.66
C GLY A 24 -7.71 -12.13 1.86
N GLY A 25 -7.56 -12.07 0.55
CA GLY A 25 -7.93 -13.19 -0.32
C GLY A 25 -7.08 -14.44 -0.08
N ILE A 26 -5.84 -14.29 0.37
CA ILE A 26 -4.91 -15.38 0.70
C ILE A 26 -4.57 -15.38 2.20
N VAL A 27 -4.25 -14.21 2.78
CA VAL A 27 -3.79 -14.07 4.16
C VAL A 27 -4.57 -12.96 4.86
N GLY A 28 -5.23 -13.26 5.97
CA GLY A 28 -5.86 -12.21 6.81
C GLY A 28 -4.79 -11.32 7.44
N ALA A 29 -3.82 -11.92 8.16
CA ALA A 29 -2.73 -11.18 8.77
C ALA A 29 -1.42 -11.99 8.84
N ALA A 30 -0.31 -11.33 8.49
CA ALA A 30 1.06 -11.82 8.61
C ALA A 30 1.84 -10.87 9.51
N TYR A 31 2.02 -11.23 10.77
CA TYR A 31 2.66 -10.37 11.77
C TYR A 31 4.18 -10.49 11.76
N TYR A 32 4.83 -9.39 12.12
CA TYR A 32 6.26 -9.38 12.43
C TYR A 32 6.55 -10.26 13.65
N THR A 33 7.66 -10.98 13.61
CA THR A 33 8.13 -11.76 14.76
C THR A 33 9.31 -11.05 15.41
N ALA A 34 9.33 -11.01 16.76
CA ALA A 34 10.39 -10.35 17.53
C ALA A 34 11.80 -10.91 17.25
N ASP A 35 11.91 -12.09 16.67
CA ASP A 35 13.15 -12.78 16.35
C ASP A 35 13.79 -12.28 15.04
N GLY A 36 13.22 -11.24 14.41
CA GLY A 36 13.73 -10.67 13.15
C GLY A 36 13.53 -11.53 11.92
N GLN A 37 12.77 -12.62 12.02
CA GLN A 37 12.45 -13.46 10.87
C GLN A 37 11.28 -12.87 10.08
N THR A 38 11.50 -12.63 8.82
CA THR A 38 10.48 -12.12 7.91
C THR A 38 9.75 -13.27 7.25
N MET A 39 8.40 -13.24 7.28
CA MET A 39 7.58 -14.15 6.47
C MET A 39 7.69 -13.78 4.99
N THR A 40 7.41 -14.73 4.12
CA THR A 40 7.30 -14.51 2.68
C THR A 40 5.94 -14.95 2.18
N ILE A 41 5.31 -14.11 1.36
CA ILE A 41 4.09 -14.41 0.60
C ILE A 41 4.42 -14.19 -0.86
N GLU A 42 4.45 -15.28 -1.65
CA GLU A 42 4.95 -15.16 -3.02
C GLU A 42 4.16 -16.02 -4.01
N ASN A 43 4.14 -15.57 -5.28
CA ASN A 43 3.54 -16.32 -6.38
C ASN A 43 2.07 -16.69 -6.10
N CYS A 44 1.34 -15.88 -5.34
CA CYS A 44 -0.05 -16.12 -4.95
C CYS A 44 -1.02 -15.36 -5.85
N TYR A 45 -2.21 -15.94 -6.08
CA TYR A 45 -3.21 -15.41 -6.99
C TYR A 45 -4.58 -15.32 -6.31
N ASN A 46 -5.21 -14.16 -6.37
CA ASN A 46 -6.60 -13.99 -5.94
C ASN A 46 -7.49 -13.73 -7.15
N TYR A 47 -8.43 -14.63 -7.39
CA TYR A 47 -9.48 -14.54 -8.43
C TYR A 47 -10.86 -14.25 -7.84
N GLY A 48 -11.01 -14.37 -6.53
CA GLY A 48 -12.27 -14.17 -5.82
C GLY A 48 -12.41 -12.77 -5.25
N THR A 49 -13.57 -12.16 -5.38
CA THR A 49 -13.87 -10.86 -4.77
C THR A 49 -13.60 -10.92 -3.25
N VAL A 50 -12.94 -9.90 -2.73
CA VAL A 50 -12.71 -9.76 -1.28
C VAL A 50 -13.48 -8.55 -0.78
N THR A 51 -14.33 -8.76 0.23
CA THR A 51 -15.17 -7.70 0.80
C THR A 51 -15.04 -7.65 2.31
N SER A 52 -14.94 -6.45 2.87
CA SER A 52 -14.98 -6.24 4.31
C SER A 52 -15.89 -5.07 4.68
N THR A 53 -16.66 -5.23 5.75
CA THR A 53 -17.48 -4.15 6.31
C THR A 53 -16.76 -3.40 7.43
N ALA A 54 -15.60 -3.87 7.86
CA ALA A 54 -14.78 -3.23 8.90
C ALA A 54 -13.30 -3.61 8.71
N GLY A 55 -12.41 -2.86 9.35
CA GLY A 55 -10.97 -3.13 9.34
C GLY A 55 -10.30 -2.90 7.99
N VAL A 56 -9.21 -3.63 7.74
CA VAL A 56 -8.40 -3.52 6.53
C VAL A 56 -8.68 -4.68 5.57
N VAL A 57 -8.71 -4.41 4.26
CA VAL A 57 -8.99 -5.44 3.26
C VAL A 57 -8.05 -5.36 2.06
N GLY A 58 -7.37 -6.46 1.76
CA GLY A 58 -6.46 -6.58 0.62
C GLY A 58 -6.74 -7.80 -0.24
N GLY A 59 -6.42 -7.71 -1.52
CA GLY A 59 -6.61 -8.82 -2.45
C GLY A 59 -5.77 -10.05 -2.12
N ILE A 60 -4.56 -9.84 -1.64
CA ILE A 60 -3.65 -10.89 -1.18
C ILE A 60 -3.59 -10.93 0.35
N ALA A 61 -3.27 -9.82 1.01
CA ALA A 61 -3.16 -9.76 2.45
C ALA A 61 -3.90 -8.55 3.05
N GLY A 62 -4.60 -8.74 4.16
CA GLY A 62 -5.19 -7.64 4.93
C GLY A 62 -4.07 -6.84 5.60
N LEU A 63 -3.42 -7.42 6.60
CA LEU A 63 -2.26 -6.84 7.28
C LEU A 63 -1.01 -7.67 7.00
N SER A 64 0.09 -7.03 6.68
CA SER A 64 1.36 -7.72 6.40
C SER A 64 2.55 -7.02 7.03
N ALA A 65 3.43 -7.80 7.61
CA ALA A 65 4.83 -7.48 7.89
C ALA A 65 5.77 -8.45 7.14
N ALA A 66 5.26 -9.14 6.13
CA ALA A 66 5.98 -10.09 5.29
C ALA A 66 6.58 -9.43 4.05
N ASN A 67 7.55 -10.09 3.42
CA ASN A 67 7.86 -9.82 2.02
C ASN A 67 6.75 -10.40 1.15
N VAL A 68 6.11 -9.55 0.34
CA VAL A 68 5.06 -9.93 -0.60
C VAL A 68 5.58 -9.72 -2.01
N SER A 69 5.70 -10.80 -2.80
CA SER A 69 6.32 -10.70 -4.13
C SER A 69 5.61 -11.55 -5.18
N ASN A 70 5.64 -11.07 -6.43
CA ASN A 70 5.09 -11.79 -7.59
C ASN A 70 3.64 -12.26 -7.38
N CYS A 71 2.86 -11.52 -6.61
CA CYS A 71 1.45 -11.85 -6.35
C CYS A 71 0.53 -11.08 -7.29
N THR A 72 -0.59 -11.70 -7.65
CA THR A 72 -1.57 -11.10 -8.57
C THR A 72 -2.97 -11.12 -7.96
N ASN A 73 -3.63 -9.98 -8.00
CA ASN A 73 -5.06 -9.87 -7.73
C ASN A 73 -5.81 -9.59 -9.04
N GLU A 74 -6.73 -10.46 -9.40
CA GLU A 74 -7.58 -10.34 -10.59
C GLU A 74 -9.00 -9.85 -10.26
N ALA A 75 -9.38 -9.85 -8.99
CA ALA A 75 -10.75 -9.62 -8.56
C ALA A 75 -10.94 -8.28 -7.85
N ASP A 76 -12.17 -7.79 -7.82
CA ASP A 76 -12.54 -6.56 -7.13
C ASP A 76 -12.37 -6.68 -5.62
N ILE A 77 -11.83 -5.62 -5.03
CA ILE A 77 -11.67 -5.45 -3.59
C ILE A 77 -12.58 -4.33 -3.11
N LYS A 78 -13.42 -4.61 -2.11
CA LYS A 78 -14.40 -3.65 -1.59
C LYS A 78 -14.31 -3.56 -0.08
N GLY A 79 -14.05 -2.36 0.42
CA GLY A 79 -13.97 -2.07 1.84
C GLY A 79 -14.88 -0.94 2.29
N ASN A 80 -15.26 -0.99 3.56
CA ASN A 80 -15.88 0.12 4.29
C ASN A 80 -15.18 0.28 5.66
N GLY A 81 -13.86 0.14 5.64
CA GLY A 81 -13.01 0.20 6.84
C GLY A 81 -11.86 1.17 6.66
N ALA A 82 -10.75 0.90 7.34
CA ALA A 82 -9.59 1.78 7.34
C ALA A 82 -8.87 1.76 5.98
N ASP A 83 -8.16 0.67 5.70
CA ASP A 83 -7.31 0.61 4.51
C ASP A 83 -7.78 -0.46 3.54
N VAL A 84 -7.76 -0.12 2.26
CA VAL A 84 -8.23 -1.00 1.18
C VAL A 84 -7.20 -1.02 0.07
N ALA A 85 -6.82 -2.22 -0.40
CA ALA A 85 -5.86 -2.31 -1.48
C ALA A 85 -6.03 -3.54 -2.37
N GLY A 86 -5.49 -3.42 -3.59
CA GLY A 86 -5.47 -4.54 -4.53
C GLY A 86 -4.58 -5.69 -4.07
N ILE A 87 -3.48 -5.42 -3.38
CA ILE A 87 -2.53 -6.44 -2.90
C ILE A 87 -2.48 -6.49 -1.38
N VAL A 88 -1.96 -5.48 -0.70
CA VAL A 88 -1.81 -5.44 0.76
C VAL A 88 -2.49 -4.23 1.32
N ALA A 89 -3.49 -4.40 2.19
CA ALA A 89 -4.18 -3.24 2.75
C ALA A 89 -3.28 -2.43 3.69
N GLU A 90 -2.58 -3.07 4.61
CA GLU A 90 -1.63 -2.41 5.51
C GLU A 90 -0.29 -3.17 5.56
N GLN A 91 0.79 -2.53 5.09
CA GLN A 91 2.16 -3.04 5.20
C GLN A 91 2.87 -2.36 6.36
N GLN A 92 3.21 -3.13 7.40
CA GLN A 92 3.74 -2.60 8.66
C GLN A 92 5.19 -2.98 8.91
N ASN A 93 5.97 -2.02 9.39
CA ASN A 93 7.25 -2.18 10.12
C ASN A 93 8.36 -2.99 9.44
N ALA A 94 8.06 -3.91 8.55
CA ALA A 94 9.03 -4.75 7.86
C ALA A 94 8.43 -5.31 6.57
N GLY A 95 9.29 -5.98 5.79
CA GLY A 95 8.91 -6.59 4.53
C GLY A 95 8.72 -5.60 3.41
N ASN A 96 8.76 -6.11 2.21
CA ASN A 96 8.63 -5.33 0.98
C ASN A 96 7.45 -5.84 0.17
N VAL A 97 6.91 -4.99 -0.71
CA VAL A 97 5.89 -5.39 -1.70
C VAL A 97 6.49 -5.16 -3.08
N THR A 98 6.84 -6.25 -3.77
CA THR A 98 7.60 -6.17 -5.02
C THR A 98 6.97 -6.99 -6.14
N ASP A 99 7.03 -6.45 -7.36
CA ASP A 99 6.66 -7.14 -8.59
C ASP A 99 5.23 -7.75 -8.57
N CYS A 100 4.34 -7.11 -7.82
CA CYS A 100 2.94 -7.52 -7.72
C CYS A 100 2.07 -6.81 -8.75
N THR A 101 0.97 -7.45 -9.13
CA THR A 101 0.03 -6.90 -10.12
C THR A 101 -1.40 -6.89 -9.57
N ASN A 102 -2.05 -5.74 -9.64
CA ASN A 102 -3.48 -5.61 -9.40
C ASN A 102 -4.24 -5.31 -10.70
N ARG A 103 -5.29 -6.10 -10.98
CA ARG A 103 -6.19 -5.90 -12.12
C ARG A 103 -7.63 -5.61 -11.71
N GLY A 104 -8.01 -5.98 -10.49
CA GLY A 104 -9.34 -5.75 -9.95
C GLY A 104 -9.54 -4.30 -9.49
N ALA A 105 -10.76 -3.81 -9.54
CA ALA A 105 -11.10 -2.51 -8.99
C ALA A 105 -10.95 -2.51 -7.46
N VAL A 106 -10.45 -1.40 -6.91
CA VAL A 106 -10.31 -1.19 -5.47
C VAL A 106 -11.25 -0.07 -5.05
N VAL A 107 -12.21 -0.40 -4.19
CA VAL A 107 -13.23 0.56 -3.74
C VAL A 107 -13.27 0.61 -2.22
N ASN A 108 -13.00 1.79 -1.67
CA ASN A 108 -13.23 2.09 -0.25
C ASN A 108 -14.38 3.10 -0.12
N THR A 109 -15.45 2.70 0.54
CA THR A 109 -16.61 3.57 0.79
C THR A 109 -16.52 4.34 2.09
N SER A 110 -15.51 4.07 2.91
CA SER A 110 -15.20 4.83 4.12
C SER A 110 -14.45 6.12 3.78
N SER A 111 -14.63 7.14 4.59
CA SER A 111 -13.80 8.36 4.58
C SER A 111 -12.49 8.18 5.37
N ALA A 112 -12.23 7.00 5.92
CA ALA A 112 -11.00 6.71 6.64
C ALA A 112 -9.81 6.54 5.65
N TYR A 113 -8.67 6.21 6.16
CA TYR A 113 -7.34 6.32 5.57
C TYR A 113 -7.10 5.65 4.18
N GLY A 114 -5.96 5.04 3.98
CA GLY A 114 -5.34 4.75 2.70
C GLY A 114 -6.10 3.79 1.76
N THR A 115 -6.34 4.24 0.52
CA THR A 115 -6.84 3.36 -0.54
C THR A 115 -5.79 3.29 -1.65
N GLY A 116 -5.24 2.12 -1.93
CA GLY A 116 -4.17 1.94 -2.90
C GLY A 116 -4.42 0.83 -3.90
N GLY A 117 -3.97 1.03 -5.15
CA GLY A 117 -4.02 -0.03 -6.15
C GLY A 117 -3.17 -1.24 -5.76
N ILE A 118 -2.08 -1.02 -5.05
CA ILE A 118 -1.15 -2.04 -4.54
C ILE A 118 -1.16 -2.08 -3.02
N VAL A 119 -0.87 -0.97 -2.33
CA VAL A 119 -0.84 -0.90 -0.87
C VAL A 119 -1.75 0.22 -0.37
N GLY A 120 -2.60 -0.07 0.60
CA GLY A 120 -3.46 0.95 1.24
C GLY A 120 -2.64 1.87 2.12
N TRP A 121 -1.91 1.30 3.07
CA TRP A 121 -1.07 2.05 4.00
C TRP A 121 0.29 1.39 4.19
N VAL A 122 1.35 2.14 3.90
CA VAL A 122 2.73 1.82 4.29
C VAL A 122 2.99 2.50 5.63
N ARG A 123 3.13 1.71 6.70
CA ARG A 123 3.19 2.22 8.06
C ARG A 123 4.42 1.75 8.81
N TYR A 124 5.26 2.68 9.20
CA TYR A 124 6.32 2.41 10.15
C TYR A 124 5.95 2.96 11.53
N ASN A 125 5.66 2.06 12.47
CA ASN A 125 5.29 2.38 13.84
C ASN A 125 6.46 2.20 14.83
N GLY A 126 7.70 2.16 14.36
CA GLY A 126 8.84 1.79 15.19
C GLY A 126 8.97 2.61 16.46
N THR A 127 8.76 1.94 17.58
CA THR A 127 9.51 2.27 18.79
C THR A 127 10.79 1.46 18.71
N THR A 128 11.92 2.10 18.79
CA THR A 128 13.28 1.60 18.50
C THR A 128 13.69 0.31 19.21
N ALA A 129 13.00 -0.10 20.26
CA ALA A 129 13.35 -1.31 21.02
C ALA A 129 12.95 -2.61 20.31
N ASN A 130 11.89 -2.61 19.51
CA ASN A 130 11.32 -3.83 18.93
C ASN A 130 11.47 -3.93 17.41
N TYR A 131 11.78 -2.83 16.72
CA TYR A 131 11.91 -2.79 15.27
C TYR A 131 13.17 -2.01 14.90
N PRO A 132 14.27 -2.68 14.61
CA PRO A 132 15.49 -1.98 14.19
C PRO A 132 15.20 -1.19 12.90
N VAL A 133 15.53 0.10 12.91
CA VAL A 133 15.39 1.08 11.81
C VAL A 133 16.01 0.62 10.47
N LYS A 134 16.55 -0.57 10.40
CA LYS A 134 17.30 -1.10 9.26
C LYS A 134 16.44 -1.45 8.05
N ASN A 135 15.13 -1.57 8.20
CA ASN A 135 14.26 -2.06 7.13
C ASN A 135 13.26 -0.98 6.71
N VAL A 136 13.69 -0.09 5.83
CA VAL A 136 12.77 0.78 5.10
C VAL A 136 11.85 -0.09 4.24
N ILE A 137 10.54 0.04 4.41
CA ILE A 137 9.57 -0.68 3.59
C ILE A 137 9.69 -0.21 2.14
N SER A 138 9.86 -1.16 1.22
CA SER A 138 9.95 -0.88 -0.21
C SER A 138 8.72 -1.41 -0.94
N VAL A 139 8.08 -0.53 -1.72
CA VAL A 139 7.00 -0.86 -2.66
C VAL A 139 7.53 -0.58 -4.06
N THR A 140 8.01 -1.62 -4.76
CA THR A 140 8.86 -1.44 -5.95
C THR A 140 8.47 -2.41 -7.07
N GLY A 141 8.48 -1.93 -8.31
CA GLY A 141 8.26 -2.76 -9.50
C GLY A 141 6.81 -3.22 -9.70
N ASN A 142 5.88 -2.71 -8.91
CA ASN A 142 4.49 -3.16 -8.97
C ASN A 142 3.71 -2.49 -10.10
N THR A 143 2.63 -3.16 -10.55
CA THR A 143 1.77 -2.63 -11.61
C THR A 143 0.29 -2.67 -11.20
N ASN A 144 -0.38 -1.53 -11.31
CA ASN A 144 -1.82 -1.42 -11.10
C ASN A 144 -2.56 -1.14 -12.42
N TYR A 145 -3.52 -1.99 -12.75
CA TYR A 145 -4.48 -1.82 -13.84
C TYR A 145 -5.91 -1.60 -13.36
N GLY A 146 -6.17 -1.85 -12.09
CA GLY A 146 -7.50 -1.72 -11.49
C GLY A 146 -7.80 -0.29 -11.07
N ALA A 147 -9.00 0.21 -11.41
CA ALA A 147 -9.44 1.52 -10.96
C ALA A 147 -9.42 1.60 -9.42
N VAL A 148 -8.96 2.73 -8.89
CA VAL A 148 -8.93 2.99 -7.45
C VAL A 148 -9.93 4.07 -7.11
N SER A 149 -10.82 3.79 -6.16
CA SER A 149 -11.79 4.76 -5.64
C SER A 149 -11.79 4.73 -4.12
N GLY A 150 -11.37 5.82 -3.50
CA GLY A 150 -11.20 5.91 -2.05
C GLY A 150 -11.90 7.09 -1.40
N GLY A 151 -11.88 7.10 -0.08
CA GLY A 151 -12.33 8.20 0.73
C GLY A 151 -11.33 9.35 0.75
N ASN A 152 -10.42 9.38 1.73
CA ASN A 152 -9.51 10.52 1.94
C ASN A 152 -8.22 10.41 1.14
N ASP A 153 -7.48 9.33 1.31
CA ASP A 153 -6.14 9.17 0.75
C ASP A 153 -6.18 8.09 -0.32
N ALA A 154 -6.25 8.46 -1.59
CA ALA A 154 -6.28 7.52 -2.70
C ALA A 154 -5.07 7.65 -3.61
N GLY A 155 -4.31 6.57 -3.73
CA GLY A 155 -3.16 6.48 -4.64
C GLY A 155 -3.28 5.31 -5.61
N GLY A 156 -2.88 5.52 -6.85
CA GLY A 156 -2.91 4.45 -7.85
C GLY A 156 -2.00 3.27 -7.49
N ILE A 157 -0.97 3.51 -6.68
CA ILE A 157 -0.08 2.49 -6.11
C ILE A 157 -0.24 2.43 -4.59
N VAL A 158 -0.01 3.52 -3.88
CA VAL A 158 -0.08 3.57 -2.40
C VAL A 158 -1.05 4.65 -1.96
N GLY A 159 -2.00 4.33 -1.08
CA GLY A 159 -2.91 5.31 -0.48
C GLY A 159 -2.15 6.27 0.42
N THR A 160 -1.56 5.77 1.49
CA THR A 160 -0.80 6.54 2.47
C THR A 160 0.57 5.95 2.74
N VAL A 161 1.60 6.78 2.81
CA VAL A 161 2.93 6.44 3.34
C VAL A 161 3.16 7.21 4.63
N TYR A 162 3.50 6.52 5.71
CA TYR A 162 3.72 7.12 7.01
C TYR A 162 5.12 6.84 7.53
N ASN A 163 5.88 7.90 7.73
CA ASN A 163 7.25 7.98 8.24
C ASN A 163 8.35 7.42 7.34
N LEU A 164 8.32 6.15 6.96
CA LEU A 164 9.38 5.52 6.16
C LEU A 164 8.81 4.70 5.01
N GLY A 165 9.29 4.95 3.80
CA GLY A 165 8.91 4.14 2.64
C GLY A 165 9.67 4.51 1.38
N LYS A 166 9.97 3.50 0.55
CA LYS A 166 10.49 3.68 -0.82
C LYS A 166 9.45 3.19 -1.81
N ILE A 167 8.92 4.10 -2.61
CA ILE A 167 7.85 3.83 -3.58
C ILE A 167 8.43 4.08 -4.97
N ASN A 168 9.11 3.09 -5.53
CA ASN A 168 9.94 3.29 -6.71
C ASN A 168 9.58 2.32 -7.85
N ASP A 169 9.80 2.76 -9.07
CA ASP A 169 9.70 1.94 -10.29
C ASP A 169 8.32 1.28 -10.49
N ASN A 170 7.26 1.85 -9.90
CA ASN A 170 5.90 1.32 -10.05
C ASN A 170 5.18 1.91 -11.26
N LYS A 171 4.15 1.21 -11.72
CA LYS A 171 3.32 1.62 -12.87
C LYS A 171 1.84 1.60 -12.49
N ASN A 172 1.18 2.75 -12.66
CA ASN A 172 -0.27 2.84 -12.54
C ASN A 172 -0.89 3.16 -13.89
N PHE A 173 -1.62 2.22 -14.45
CA PHE A 173 -2.35 2.37 -15.71
C PHE A 173 -3.86 2.57 -15.53
N ALA A 174 -4.29 2.79 -14.31
CA ALA A 174 -5.68 2.94 -13.97
C ALA A 174 -6.01 4.34 -13.45
N LYS A 175 -7.29 4.67 -13.52
CA LYS A 175 -7.82 5.91 -12.96
C LYS A 175 -7.86 5.81 -11.44
N THR A 176 -7.40 6.86 -10.78
CA THR A 176 -7.50 7.04 -9.33
C THR A 176 -8.48 8.16 -9.04
N LEU A 177 -9.44 7.91 -8.16
CA LEU A 177 -10.47 8.85 -7.73
C LEU A 177 -10.55 8.88 -6.21
N SER A 178 -10.85 10.04 -5.65
CA SER A 178 -11.18 10.18 -4.23
C SER A 178 -12.34 11.16 -4.07
N SER A 179 -13.16 10.92 -3.08
CA SER A 179 -14.12 11.91 -2.59
C SER A 179 -13.53 12.85 -1.54
N GLY A 180 -12.31 12.58 -1.10
CA GLY A 180 -11.60 13.33 -0.05
C GLY A 180 -10.48 14.22 -0.60
N ASN A 181 -9.49 14.47 0.27
CA ASN A 181 -8.54 15.57 0.05
C ASN A 181 -7.27 15.18 -0.71
N PHE A 182 -6.87 13.90 -0.70
CA PHE A 182 -5.56 13.50 -1.18
C PHE A 182 -5.66 12.39 -2.22
N THR A 183 -5.49 12.77 -3.48
CA THR A 183 -5.60 11.83 -4.61
C THR A 183 -4.40 12.02 -5.52
N ALA A 184 -3.73 10.93 -5.87
CA ALA A 184 -2.63 10.95 -6.81
C ALA A 184 -2.52 9.65 -7.63
N GLY A 185 -1.81 9.72 -8.74
CA GLY A 185 -1.55 8.56 -9.59
C GLY A 185 -0.64 7.51 -8.94
N ILE A 186 0.20 7.89 -8.00
CA ILE A 186 1.15 7.00 -7.32
C ILE A 186 0.88 6.95 -5.82
N VAL A 187 1.12 8.03 -5.08
CA VAL A 187 0.94 8.09 -3.62
C VAL A 187 -0.08 9.16 -3.29
N GLY A 188 -1.22 8.80 -2.69
CA GLY A 188 -2.26 9.73 -2.30
C GLY A 188 -1.77 10.71 -1.24
N ASN A 189 -1.19 10.19 -0.17
CA ASN A 189 -0.71 10.99 0.95
C ASN A 189 0.64 10.49 1.47
N ALA A 190 1.63 11.36 1.51
CA ALA A 190 2.90 11.08 2.17
C ALA A 190 2.97 11.91 3.46
N GLN A 191 2.88 11.23 4.59
CA GLN A 191 2.88 11.85 5.91
C GLN A 191 4.17 11.56 6.66
N PHE A 192 4.72 12.60 7.27
CA PHE A 192 5.77 12.50 8.25
C PHE A 192 5.31 13.21 9.53
N THR A 193 5.24 12.48 10.62
CA THR A 193 5.14 13.09 11.95
C THR A 193 6.53 13.13 12.56
N GLU A 194 6.75 14.02 13.51
CA GLU A 194 8.04 14.19 14.17
C GLU A 194 8.73 12.84 14.44
N PRO A 195 10.07 12.79 14.27
CA PRO A 195 10.78 11.51 14.28
C PRO A 195 10.51 10.76 15.57
N ALA A 196 9.92 9.59 15.45
CA ALA A 196 9.98 8.64 16.53
C ALA A 196 11.45 8.46 16.91
N VAL A 197 11.74 8.36 18.22
CA VAL A 197 13.09 8.22 18.75
C VAL A 197 13.90 7.23 17.92
N GLY A 198 15.02 7.65 17.34
CA GLY A 198 15.88 6.83 16.47
C GLY A 198 15.72 7.11 14.96
N LEU A 199 14.83 8.00 14.56
CA LEU A 199 14.68 8.44 13.16
C LEU A 199 15.32 9.82 12.90
N GLU A 200 15.91 10.44 13.91
CA GLU A 200 16.44 11.81 13.89
C GLU A 200 17.53 12.04 12.83
N ASN A 201 18.19 10.96 12.38
CA ASN A 201 19.27 11.03 11.40
C ASN A 201 18.86 10.51 10.00
N LEU A 202 17.59 10.22 9.75
CA LEU A 202 17.12 9.79 8.44
C LEU A 202 16.74 11.00 7.59
N SER A 203 17.69 11.49 6.81
CA SER A 203 17.37 12.34 5.67
C SER A 203 16.58 11.52 4.64
N ASN A 204 15.46 12.07 4.12
CA ASN A 204 14.58 11.43 3.13
C ASN A 204 13.91 10.13 3.62
N SER A 205 13.02 10.26 4.58
CA SER A 205 12.27 9.12 5.12
C SER A 205 11.26 8.51 4.14
N VAL A 206 10.77 9.28 3.19
CA VAL A 206 9.90 8.81 2.10
C VAL A 206 10.54 9.15 0.76
N GLU A 207 10.70 8.13 -0.08
CA GLU A 207 11.25 8.25 -1.43
C GLU A 207 10.19 7.79 -2.44
N VAL A 208 9.91 8.64 -3.45
CA VAL A 208 8.97 8.32 -4.55
C VAL A 208 9.66 8.63 -5.86
N LYS A 209 10.20 7.60 -6.54
CA LYS A 209 11.06 7.78 -7.72
C LYS A 209 10.71 6.85 -8.87
N ASN A 210 10.97 7.32 -10.08
CA ASN A 210 10.89 6.56 -11.32
C ASN A 210 9.51 5.92 -11.58
N ASN A 211 8.43 6.43 -11.00
CA ASN A 211 7.12 5.85 -11.20
C ASN A 211 6.46 6.38 -12.47
N VAL A 212 5.53 5.60 -13.03
CA VAL A 212 4.74 5.95 -14.21
C VAL A 212 3.26 5.91 -13.88
N SER A 213 2.49 6.93 -14.26
CA SER A 213 1.05 6.95 -14.06
C SER A 213 0.29 7.52 -15.25
N THR A 214 -0.88 6.94 -15.54
CA THR A 214 -1.86 7.44 -16.51
C THR A 214 -2.95 8.28 -15.88
N THR A 215 -2.99 8.40 -14.55
CA THR A 215 -4.01 9.22 -13.88
C THR A 215 -3.81 10.69 -14.26
N PRO A 216 -4.78 11.33 -14.97
CA PRO A 216 -4.65 12.72 -15.32
C PRO A 216 -4.68 13.61 -14.09
N PHE A 217 -3.98 14.72 -14.18
CA PHE A 217 -3.76 15.69 -13.12
C PHE A 217 -5.00 16.51 -12.72
N GLU A 218 -6.05 16.50 -13.53
CA GLU A 218 -7.10 17.52 -13.52
C GLU A 218 -8.12 17.45 -12.36
N SER A 219 -8.06 16.47 -11.48
CA SER A 219 -9.07 16.33 -10.40
C SER A 219 -8.52 16.55 -8.99
N ILE A 220 -7.44 17.32 -8.83
CA ILE A 220 -6.86 17.57 -7.52
C ILE A 220 -7.33 18.92 -6.97
N THR A 221 -8.36 18.87 -6.15
CA THR A 221 -8.72 20.01 -5.28
C THR A 221 -7.84 19.93 -4.03
N GLY A 222 -6.71 20.58 -4.03
CA GLY A 222 -5.80 20.65 -2.88
C GLY A 222 -4.38 20.99 -3.30
N SER A 223 -3.58 21.43 -2.39
CA SER A 223 -2.22 21.93 -2.59
C SER A 223 -1.21 20.86 -3.00
N CYS A 224 -1.53 20.06 -4.00
CA CYS A 224 -0.57 19.15 -4.61
C CYS A 224 0.36 19.94 -5.53
N LYS A 225 1.65 19.96 -5.19
CA LYS A 225 2.69 20.62 -6.01
C LYS A 225 3.47 19.67 -6.88
N ASP A 226 3.17 18.36 -6.76
CA ASP A 226 3.78 17.32 -7.58
C ASP A 226 2.70 16.42 -8.18
N LEU A 227 2.85 16.06 -9.43
CA LEU A 227 1.89 15.30 -10.24
C LEU A 227 1.49 13.95 -9.64
N TYR A 228 2.25 13.42 -8.71
CA TYR A 228 2.18 12.01 -8.32
C TYR A 228 2.02 11.78 -6.83
N VAL A 229 2.28 12.80 -6.00
CA VAL A 229 2.36 12.67 -4.55
C VAL A 229 1.79 13.91 -3.88
N TYR A 230 0.89 13.73 -2.93
CA TYR A 230 0.61 14.78 -1.96
C TYR A 230 1.61 14.67 -0.82
N ILE A 231 2.27 15.78 -0.50
CA ILE A 231 3.35 15.82 0.50
C ILE A 231 2.95 16.72 1.66
N ASN A 232 2.80 16.15 2.83
CA ASN A 232 2.48 16.92 4.04
C ASN A 232 3.71 17.61 4.66
N ASN A 233 4.89 17.04 4.50
CA ASN A 233 6.13 17.64 4.99
C ASN A 233 7.27 17.41 4.01
N LYS A 234 7.60 18.45 3.23
CA LYS A 234 8.57 18.38 2.13
C LYS A 234 10.02 18.08 2.55
N GLU A 235 10.38 18.33 3.79
CA GLU A 235 11.75 18.13 4.26
C GLU A 235 12.15 16.64 4.29
N TYR A 236 11.15 15.76 4.34
CA TYR A 236 11.35 14.33 4.52
C TYR A 236 10.90 13.48 3.34
N VAL A 237 10.43 14.11 2.26
CA VAL A 237 9.97 13.40 1.06
C VAL A 237 10.80 13.79 -0.14
N THR A 238 11.42 12.82 -0.78
CA THR A 238 12.14 12.99 -2.05
C THR A 238 11.33 12.43 -3.21
N THR A 239 11.09 13.27 -4.22
CA THR A 239 10.45 12.85 -5.47
C THR A 239 11.40 13.06 -6.63
N GLU A 240 11.53 12.07 -7.53
CA GLU A 240 12.45 12.15 -8.66
C GLU A 240 11.97 11.28 -9.83
N ASN A 241 12.09 11.79 -11.06
CA ASN A 241 11.86 11.06 -12.31
C ASN A 241 10.46 10.38 -12.43
N ASN A 242 9.46 10.85 -11.68
CA ASN A 242 8.10 10.35 -11.89
C ASN A 242 7.52 10.97 -13.16
N ARG A 243 6.75 10.19 -13.95
CA ARG A 243 6.26 10.64 -15.26
C ARG A 243 4.89 10.08 -15.62
N ASN A 244 4.20 10.78 -16.52
CA ASN A 244 3.00 10.25 -17.15
C ASN A 244 3.35 9.06 -18.05
N ALA A 245 2.45 8.08 -18.14
CA ALA A 245 2.50 7.09 -19.21
C ALA A 245 2.17 7.79 -20.53
N GLU A 246 2.94 7.49 -21.55
CA GLU A 246 2.70 7.92 -22.93
C GLU A 246 1.50 7.20 -23.53
#